data_00c205391e8420b6a46d69f131451896
#
_entry.id   00c205391e8420b6a46d69f131451896
#
_cell.length_a   1.000
_cell.length_b   1.000
_cell.length_c   1.000
_cell.angle_alpha   90.00
_cell.angle_beta   90.00
_cell.angle_gamma   90.00
#
_symmetry.space_group_name_H-M   'P 1'
#
loop_
_entity.id
_entity.type
_entity.pdbx_description
1 polymer ?
#
loop_
_entity_poly.entity_id
_entity_poly.type
_entity_poly.pdbx_seq_one_letter_code
_entity_poly.pdbx_strand_id
1 'polypeptide(L)'
;MKSFHINKTDLKAAAINLVRNLPITIEYMAAATLVSTIFFHFSNNVTNISIIYTLAIIMIARATSCYGAGILASLFGVFWVNFAFTYPYLTLNFTMSGYPITFLGMALISSLSSSICIMITKQNVQLQEKDRMLLNAEKET
;
A
#
# COMPACT_ATOMS: atom_id res chain seq x y z
N MET A 1 25.65 12.32 -9.44
CA MET A 1 24.25 12.13 -9.84
C MET A 1 24.17 10.88 -10.71
N LYS A 2 23.73 9.74 -10.18
CA LYS A 2 23.53 8.52 -10.98
C LYS A 2 22.23 8.70 -11.78
N SER A 3 22.35 8.78 -13.09
CA SER A 3 21.23 8.77 -14.04
C SER A 3 20.43 7.48 -13.84
N PHE A 4 19.18 7.61 -13.39
CA PHE A 4 18.25 6.50 -13.17
C PHE A 4 17.69 6.10 -14.54
N HIS A 5 18.42 5.26 -15.27
CA HIS A 5 17.93 4.68 -16.52
C HIS A 5 16.90 3.60 -16.19
N ILE A 6 15.62 3.97 -16.21
CA ILE A 6 14.53 2.99 -16.10
C ILE A 6 14.48 2.23 -17.42
N ASN A 7 14.91 0.97 -17.39
CA ASN A 7 14.89 0.10 -18.54
C ASN A 7 13.42 -0.32 -18.83
N LYS A 8 13.02 -0.37 -20.11
CA LYS A 8 11.67 -0.81 -20.53
C LYS A 8 11.30 -2.22 -20.02
N THR A 9 12.28 -3.07 -19.79
CA THR A 9 12.11 -4.41 -19.22
C THR A 9 11.69 -4.36 -17.76
N ASP A 10 12.25 -3.42 -16.96
CA ASP A 10 11.91 -3.25 -15.55
C ASP A 10 10.49 -2.70 -15.38
N LEU A 11 10.07 -1.82 -16.28
CA LEU A 11 8.72 -1.27 -16.31
C LEU A 11 7.67 -2.35 -16.63
N LYS A 12 7.96 -3.25 -17.58
CA LYS A 12 7.07 -4.37 -17.89
C LYS A 12 6.96 -5.37 -16.74
N ALA A 13 8.07 -5.70 -16.10
CA ALA A 13 8.09 -6.58 -14.95
C ALA A 13 7.30 -5.97 -13.75
N ALA A 14 7.44 -4.68 -13.52
CA ALA A 14 6.68 -3.96 -12.50
C ALA A 14 5.17 -3.97 -12.82
N ALA A 15 4.79 -3.74 -14.07
CA ALA A 15 3.39 -3.76 -14.50
C ALA A 15 2.77 -5.17 -14.36
N ILE A 16 3.49 -6.22 -14.73
CA ILE A 16 3.02 -7.61 -14.59
C ILE A 16 2.81 -7.96 -13.09
N ASN A 17 3.75 -7.59 -12.24
CA ASN A 17 3.62 -7.80 -10.79
C ASN A 17 2.44 -7.02 -10.20
N LEU A 18 2.19 -5.83 -10.69
CA LEU A 18 1.09 -4.99 -10.28
C LEU A 18 -0.25 -5.62 -10.66
N VAL A 19 -0.41 -6.09 -11.89
CA VAL A 19 -1.62 -6.77 -12.37
C VAL A 19 -1.87 -8.07 -11.61
N ARG A 20 -0.83 -8.84 -11.32
CA ARG A 20 -0.93 -10.09 -10.54
C ARG A 20 -1.41 -9.84 -9.10
N ASN A 21 -1.07 -8.71 -8.53
CA ASN A 21 -1.44 -8.35 -7.15
C ASN A 21 -2.74 -7.54 -7.05
N LEU A 22 -3.36 -7.19 -8.17
CA LEU A 22 -4.64 -6.47 -8.21
C LEU A 22 -5.76 -7.15 -7.42
N PRO A 23 -6.00 -8.48 -7.54
CA PRO A 23 -7.09 -9.12 -6.80
C PRO A 23 -6.92 -8.99 -5.29
N ILE A 24 -5.71 -9.17 -4.78
CA ILE A 24 -5.40 -8.98 -3.36
C ILE A 24 -5.66 -7.53 -2.92
N THR A 25 -5.24 -6.57 -3.73
CA THR A 25 -5.46 -5.14 -3.46
C THR A 25 -6.95 -4.81 -3.39
N ILE A 26 -7.74 -5.34 -4.33
CA ILE A 26 -9.20 -5.13 -4.38
C ILE A 26 -9.87 -5.74 -3.16
N GLU A 27 -9.49 -6.94 -2.75
CA GLU A 27 -10.03 -7.63 -1.57
C GLU A 27 -9.83 -6.83 -0.29
N TYR A 28 -8.60 -6.37 -0.02
CA TYR A 28 -8.30 -5.53 1.15
C TYR A 28 -9.03 -4.18 1.09
N MET A 29 -9.12 -3.56 -0.08
CA MET A 29 -9.84 -2.30 -0.24
C MET A 29 -11.35 -2.47 -0.04
N ALA A 30 -11.93 -3.56 -0.53
CA ALA A 30 -13.33 -3.89 -0.30
C ALA A 30 -13.62 -4.14 1.20
N ALA A 31 -12.76 -4.89 1.88
CA ALA A 31 -12.86 -5.10 3.32
C ALA A 31 -12.76 -3.78 4.11
N ALA A 32 -11.81 -2.92 3.75
CA ALA A 32 -11.68 -1.60 4.36
C ALA A 32 -12.94 -0.73 4.15
N THR A 33 -13.53 -0.79 2.95
CA THR A 33 -14.76 -0.05 2.64
C THR A 33 -15.93 -0.55 3.49
N LEU A 34 -16.10 -1.87 3.62
CA LEU A 34 -17.15 -2.46 4.46
C LEU A 34 -17.00 -2.03 5.93
N VAL A 35 -15.80 -2.17 6.48
CA VAL A 35 -15.52 -1.75 7.87
C VAL A 35 -15.75 -0.25 8.04
N SER A 36 -15.28 0.57 7.10
CA SER A 36 -15.46 2.02 7.14
C SER A 36 -16.93 2.44 7.09
N THR A 37 -17.74 1.76 6.27
CA THR A 37 -19.18 2.04 6.17
C THR A 37 -19.88 1.72 7.50
N ILE A 38 -19.55 0.62 8.15
CA ILE A 38 -20.08 0.26 9.46
C ILE A 38 -19.70 1.33 10.50
N PHE A 39 -18.42 1.70 10.56
CA PHE A 39 -17.95 2.73 11.50
C PHE A 39 -18.56 4.11 11.21
N PHE A 40 -18.73 4.47 9.94
CA PHE A 40 -19.36 5.73 9.57
C PHE A 40 -20.82 5.81 10.04
N HIS A 41 -21.56 4.69 9.95
CA HIS A 41 -22.93 4.62 10.44
C HIS A 41 -23.06 4.82 11.95
N PHE A 42 -22.06 4.37 12.71
CA PHE A 42 -22.06 4.50 14.19
C PHE A 42 -21.45 5.80 14.71
N SER A 43 -20.44 6.34 14.05
CA SER A 43 -19.61 7.42 14.63
C SER A 43 -19.67 8.75 13.88
N ASN A 44 -20.12 8.77 12.64
CA ASN A 44 -20.16 9.96 11.76
C ASN A 44 -18.81 10.73 11.68
N ASN A 45 -17.69 10.07 11.98
CA ASN A 45 -16.38 10.70 12.07
C ASN A 45 -15.44 10.23 10.94
N VAL A 46 -15.12 11.12 10.02
CA VAL A 46 -14.29 10.85 8.84
C VAL A 46 -12.83 10.53 9.21
N THR A 47 -12.35 11.04 10.33
CA THR A 47 -10.96 10.80 10.78
C THR A 47 -10.69 9.32 11.02
N ASN A 48 -11.64 8.60 11.63
CA ASN A 48 -11.53 7.17 11.89
C ASN A 48 -11.49 6.35 10.60
N ILE A 49 -12.19 6.79 9.55
CA ILE A 49 -12.20 6.16 8.25
C ILE A 49 -10.81 6.24 7.59
N SER A 50 -10.17 7.39 7.67
CA SER A 50 -8.81 7.57 7.15
C SER A 50 -7.80 6.62 7.80
N ILE A 51 -7.94 6.34 9.09
CA ILE A 51 -7.10 5.38 9.81
C ILE A 51 -7.32 3.96 9.30
N ILE A 52 -8.58 3.55 9.06
CA ILE A 52 -8.91 2.22 8.53
C ILE A 52 -8.28 2.02 7.15
N TYR A 53 -8.38 3.01 6.27
CA TYR A 53 -7.77 2.94 4.94
C TYR A 53 -6.24 2.92 5.01
N THR A 54 -5.63 3.70 5.90
CA THR A 54 -4.18 3.67 6.12
C THR A 54 -3.73 2.27 6.55
N LEU A 55 -4.45 1.64 7.48
CA LEU A 55 -4.17 0.27 7.90
C LEU A 55 -4.29 -0.72 6.74
N ALA A 56 -5.36 -0.64 5.95
CA ALA A 56 -5.55 -1.48 4.78
C ALA A 56 -4.40 -1.34 3.76
N ILE A 57 -3.94 -0.12 3.52
CA ILE A 57 -2.81 0.15 2.62
C ILE A 57 -1.52 -0.49 3.14
N ILE A 58 -1.26 -0.43 4.43
CA ILE A 58 -0.11 -1.10 5.06
C ILE A 58 -0.21 -2.62 4.86
N MET A 59 -1.40 -3.19 5.05
CA MET A 59 -1.65 -4.63 4.85
C MET A 59 -1.45 -5.04 3.38
N ILE A 60 -1.92 -4.23 2.42
CA ILE A 60 -1.69 -4.44 0.98
C ILE A 60 -0.19 -4.40 0.66
N ALA A 61 0.51 -3.38 1.13
CA ALA A 61 1.96 -3.26 0.91
C ALA A 61 2.72 -4.49 1.43
N ARG A 62 2.30 -5.01 2.59
CA ARG A 62 2.87 -6.22 3.19
C ARG A 62 2.53 -7.48 2.40
N ALA A 63 1.27 -7.65 2.00
CA ALA A 63 0.79 -8.85 1.31
C ALA A 63 1.34 -8.96 -0.12
N THR A 64 1.47 -7.84 -0.82
CA THR A 64 1.91 -7.83 -2.21
C THR A 64 3.42 -7.77 -2.37
N SER A 65 4.16 -7.31 -1.36
CA SER A 65 5.60 -7.02 -1.43
C SER A 65 5.99 -6.20 -2.68
N CYS A 66 5.03 -5.43 -3.21
CA CYS A 66 5.16 -4.66 -4.43
C CYS A 66 4.99 -3.16 -4.14
N TYR A 67 6.04 -2.39 -4.38
CA TYR A 67 6.03 -0.94 -4.16
C TYR A 67 4.91 -0.23 -4.93
N GLY A 68 4.72 -0.63 -6.20
CA GLY A 68 3.67 -0.05 -7.05
C GLY A 68 2.25 -0.30 -6.55
N ALA A 69 1.97 -1.49 -6.01
CA ALA A 69 0.65 -1.83 -5.47
C ALA A 69 0.30 -0.98 -4.25
N GLY A 70 1.26 -0.75 -3.35
CA GLY A 70 1.08 0.12 -2.17
C GLY A 70 0.78 1.57 -2.57
N ILE A 71 1.53 2.12 -3.53
CA ILE A 71 1.30 3.50 -4.01
C ILE A 71 -0.07 3.64 -4.69
N LEU A 72 -0.44 2.70 -5.58
CA LEU A 72 -1.76 2.74 -6.22
C LEU A 72 -2.89 2.59 -5.22
N ALA A 73 -2.76 1.67 -4.25
CA ALA A 73 -3.74 1.51 -3.19
C ALA A 73 -3.90 2.80 -2.36
N SER A 74 -2.80 3.52 -2.09
CA SER A 74 -2.85 4.79 -1.37
C SER A 74 -3.58 5.88 -2.15
N LEU A 75 -3.25 6.04 -3.41
CA LEU A 75 -3.92 7.02 -4.28
C LEU A 75 -5.42 6.72 -4.37
N PHE A 76 -5.76 5.45 -4.59
CA PHE A 76 -7.17 5.02 -4.65
C PHE A 76 -7.87 5.21 -3.31
N GLY A 77 -7.25 4.84 -2.19
CA GLY A 77 -7.82 5.00 -0.85
C GLY A 77 -8.12 6.46 -0.51
N VAL A 78 -7.17 7.34 -0.78
CA VAL A 78 -7.32 8.78 -0.61
C VAL A 78 -8.49 9.33 -1.44
N PHE A 79 -8.52 8.98 -2.72
CA PHE A 79 -9.58 9.40 -3.63
C PHE A 79 -10.96 8.88 -3.17
N TRP A 80 -11.03 7.62 -2.77
CA TRP A 80 -12.26 6.97 -2.33
C TRP A 80 -12.79 7.55 -1.01
N VAL A 81 -11.92 7.79 -0.04
CA VAL A 81 -12.32 8.43 1.23
C VAL A 81 -12.89 9.83 0.99
N ASN A 82 -12.26 10.60 0.11
CA ASN A 82 -12.78 11.92 -0.25
C ASN A 82 -14.14 11.83 -0.95
N PHE A 83 -14.27 10.93 -1.90
CA PHE A 83 -15.49 10.79 -2.69
C PHE A 83 -16.67 10.21 -1.89
N ALA A 84 -16.46 9.16 -1.10
CA ALA A 84 -17.52 8.40 -0.47
C ALA A 84 -17.90 8.90 0.93
N PHE A 85 -16.95 9.43 1.69
CA PHE A 85 -17.13 9.72 3.13
C PHE A 85 -16.99 11.19 3.49
N THR A 86 -16.69 12.06 2.55
CA THR A 86 -16.50 13.49 2.80
C THR A 86 -17.67 14.30 2.27
N TYR A 87 -18.17 15.24 3.09
CA TYR A 87 -19.24 16.14 2.66
C TYR A 87 -18.70 17.21 1.69
N PRO A 88 -19.42 17.56 0.60
CA PRO A 88 -20.62 16.91 0.07
C PRO A 88 -20.33 15.56 -0.57
N TYR A 89 -21.07 14.52 -0.14
CA TYR A 89 -20.86 13.15 -0.60
C TYR A 89 -20.98 13.03 -2.12
N LEU A 90 -20.23 12.09 -2.71
CA LEU A 90 -20.20 11.83 -4.16
C LEU A 90 -19.67 12.99 -5.01
N THR A 91 -19.01 13.96 -4.40
CA THR A 91 -18.30 15.04 -5.09
C THR A 91 -16.87 15.14 -4.61
N LEU A 92 -15.97 15.43 -5.53
CA LEU A 92 -14.55 15.67 -5.16
C LEU A 92 -14.40 17.10 -4.68
N ASN A 93 -14.19 17.27 -3.39
CA ASN A 93 -13.99 18.58 -2.80
C ASN A 93 -12.55 18.74 -2.31
N PHE A 94 -11.80 19.60 -2.99
CA PHE A 94 -10.42 19.93 -2.64
C PHE A 94 -10.28 21.25 -1.88
N THR A 95 -11.39 21.93 -1.63
CA THR A 95 -11.40 23.31 -1.10
C THR A 95 -11.43 23.41 0.42
N MET A 96 -11.73 22.32 1.14
CA MET A 96 -11.72 22.40 2.61
C MET A 96 -10.28 22.31 3.15
N SER A 97 -9.92 23.28 3.96
CA SER A 97 -8.61 23.35 4.63
C SER A 97 -8.41 22.10 5.52
N GLY A 98 -7.43 21.27 5.19
CA GLY A 98 -7.10 20.03 5.92
C GLY A 98 -7.03 18.79 5.04
N TYR A 99 -7.81 18.70 3.98
CA TYR A 99 -7.76 17.55 3.06
C TYR A 99 -6.41 17.39 2.34
N PRO A 100 -5.75 18.44 1.82
CA PRO A 100 -4.45 18.28 1.19
C PRO A 100 -3.40 17.67 2.11
N ILE A 101 -3.45 18.02 3.41
CA ILE A 101 -2.52 17.49 4.42
C ILE A 101 -2.79 16.01 4.67
N THR A 102 -4.06 15.61 4.76
CA THR A 102 -4.45 14.21 4.93
C THR A 102 -4.02 13.38 3.72
N PHE A 103 -4.18 13.90 2.51
CA PHE A 103 -3.73 13.25 1.28
C PHE A 103 -2.22 13.05 1.25
N LEU A 104 -1.46 14.10 1.53
CA LEU A 104 0.00 14.02 1.63
C LEU A 104 0.43 13.01 2.70
N GLY A 105 -0.20 13.06 3.87
CA GLY A 105 0.07 12.13 4.96
C GLY A 105 -0.16 10.67 4.57
N MET A 106 -1.31 10.35 3.97
CA MET A 106 -1.60 8.99 3.49
C MET A 106 -0.63 8.52 2.42
N ALA A 107 -0.32 9.37 1.45
CA ALA A 107 0.63 9.05 0.38
C ALA A 107 2.06 8.81 0.93
N LEU A 108 2.51 9.63 1.88
CA LEU A 108 3.81 9.46 2.54
C LEU A 108 3.86 8.19 3.37
N ILE A 109 2.85 7.92 4.20
CA ILE A 109 2.78 6.71 5.03
C ILE A 109 2.79 5.46 4.15
N SER A 110 2.03 5.45 3.06
CA SER A 110 2.01 4.34 2.11
C SER A 110 3.36 4.11 1.45
N SER A 111 3.99 5.17 0.99
CA SER A 111 5.30 5.11 0.35
C SER A 111 6.36 4.56 1.30
N LEU A 112 6.40 5.06 2.53
CA LEU A 112 7.30 4.59 3.58
C LEU A 112 7.03 3.13 3.96
N SER A 113 5.77 2.76 4.17
CA SER A 113 5.37 1.39 4.51
C SER A 113 5.75 0.40 3.42
N SER A 114 5.53 0.75 2.15
CA SER A 114 5.95 -0.08 1.01
C SER A 114 7.47 -0.25 0.94
N SER A 115 8.22 0.82 1.18
CA SER A 115 9.69 0.79 1.20
C SER A 115 10.23 -0.13 2.31
N ILE A 116 9.68 -0.01 3.52
CA ILE A 116 10.05 -0.84 4.67
C ILE A 116 9.72 -2.31 4.41
N CYS A 117 8.53 -2.60 3.87
CA CYS A 117 8.13 -3.96 3.54
C CYS A 117 9.07 -4.64 2.53
N ILE A 118 9.47 -3.93 1.48
CA ILE A 118 10.41 -4.44 0.48
C ILE A 118 11.77 -4.69 1.10
N MET A 119 12.24 -3.79 1.98
CA MET A 119 13.51 -3.94 2.67
C MET A 119 13.52 -5.19 3.57
N ILE A 120 12.49 -5.39 4.37
CA ILE A 120 12.34 -6.57 5.23
C ILE A 120 12.28 -7.85 4.40
N THR A 121 11.53 -7.87 3.31
CA THR A 121 11.44 -9.04 2.42
C THR A 121 12.80 -9.40 1.83
N LYS A 122 13.58 -8.42 1.38
CA LYS A 122 14.93 -8.66 0.88
C LYS A 122 15.86 -9.23 1.95
N GLN A 123 15.79 -8.70 3.16
CA GLN A 123 16.60 -9.21 4.28
C GLN A 123 16.23 -10.66 4.63
N ASN A 124 14.95 -11.00 4.65
CA ASN A 124 14.50 -12.36 4.91
C ASN A 124 14.97 -13.36 3.85
N VAL A 125 14.94 -12.97 2.57
CA VAL A 125 15.47 -13.82 1.48
C VAL A 125 16.96 -14.04 1.64
N GLN A 126 17.75 -13.01 1.96
CA GLN A 126 19.20 -13.15 2.18
C GLN A 126 19.53 -14.03 3.39
N LEU A 127 18.72 -13.94 4.46
CA LEU A 127 18.88 -14.84 5.62
C LEU A 127 18.62 -16.29 5.24
N GLN A 128 17.54 -16.57 4.51
CA GLN A 128 17.23 -17.93 4.05
C GLN A 128 18.31 -18.51 3.12
N GLU A 129 18.92 -17.69 2.27
CA GLU A 129 20.04 -18.13 1.43
C GLU A 129 21.26 -18.49 2.28
N LYS A 130 21.60 -17.69 3.28
CA LYS A 130 22.70 -17.97 4.20
C LYS A 130 22.46 -19.26 4.99
N ASP A 131 21.25 -19.46 5.52
CA ASP A 131 20.90 -20.67 6.24
C ASP A 131 21.00 -21.93 5.33
N ARG A 132 20.58 -21.83 4.07
CA ARG A 132 20.74 -22.91 3.09
C ARG A 132 22.21 -23.23 2.81
N MET A 133 23.05 -22.20 2.67
CA MET A 133 24.49 -22.41 2.46
C MET A 133 25.16 -23.09 3.65
N LEU A 134 24.79 -22.71 4.88
CA LEU A 134 25.30 -23.33 6.10
C LEU A 134 24.87 -24.80 6.21
N LEU A 135 23.60 -25.11 5.94
CA LEU A 135 23.10 -26.48 5.94
C LEU A 135 23.75 -27.37 4.88
N ASN A 136 24.08 -26.83 3.73
CA ASN A 136 24.82 -27.58 2.70
C ASN A 136 26.27 -27.82 3.07
N ALA A 137 26.94 -26.82 3.66
CA ALA A 137 28.33 -26.98 4.15
C ALA A 137 28.43 -27.99 5.28
N GLU A 138 27.42 -28.07 6.17
CA GLU A 138 27.37 -29.08 7.24
C GLU A 138 27.17 -30.50 6.71
N LYS A 139 26.45 -30.66 5.58
CA LYS A 139 26.26 -31.98 4.94
C LYS A 139 27.48 -32.51 4.19
N GLU A 140 28.38 -31.61 3.80
CA GLU A 140 29.62 -31.98 3.07
C GLU A 140 30.81 -32.32 4.03
N THR A 141 30.64 -32.04 5.30
CA THR A 141 31.58 -32.45 6.35
C THR A 141 31.12 -33.71 7.09
#